data_3ed975bc65275a5c08288d6bd6690d8a
#
_entry.id   3ed975bc65275a5c08288d6bd6690d8a
#
_cell.length_a   1.000
_cell.length_b   1.000
_cell.length_c   1.000
_cell.angle_alpha   90.00
_cell.angle_beta   90.00
_cell.angle_gamma   90.00
#
_symmetry.space_group_name_H-M   'P 1'
#
loop_
_entity.id
_entity.type
_entity.pdbx_description
1 polymer ?
#
loop_
_entity_poly.entity_id
_entity_poly.type
_entity_poly.pdbx_seq_one_letter_code
_entity_poly.pdbx_strand_id
1 'polypeptide(L)'
;QRQMCIRDSFYIVSLSTKSIIYKGMLSSLQLRNYYPDLTNSYFTSGLALVHSRFSTNTFPTWGLAQPFRLLAHNGEINTIRGNRGWMEARESVLSTPDLGDIKEIRPIIQPGMSDSASLDNVLEFLVMSGLSLPHAMAMLVPESFNEKNPISEDLKSFYEYHSILMEPWDGPAALLFSDGRFAGGMLDRNG
;
A
#
# COMPACT_ATOMS: atom_id res chain seq x y z
N GLN A 1 -15.36 -5.70 27.67
CA GLN A 1 -16.01 -6.56 26.64
C GLN A 1 -16.68 -5.75 25.51
N ARG A 2 -17.48 -4.69 25.82
CA ARG A 2 -18.12 -3.84 24.80
C ARG A 2 -17.12 -3.08 23.92
N GLN A 3 -16.00 -2.64 24.45
CA GLN A 3 -14.97 -1.95 23.67
C GLN A 3 -14.21 -2.88 22.69
N MET A 4 -14.05 -4.16 23.05
CA MET A 4 -13.47 -5.14 22.13
C MET A 4 -14.38 -5.40 20.93
N CYS A 5 -15.68 -5.62 21.16
CA CYS A 5 -16.63 -5.85 20.06
C CYS A 5 -16.73 -4.66 19.09
N ILE A 6 -16.62 -3.42 19.59
CA ILE A 6 -16.64 -2.22 18.75
C ILE A 6 -15.36 -2.12 17.90
N ARG A 7 -14.20 -2.46 18.44
CA ARG A 7 -12.92 -2.46 17.68
C ARG A 7 -12.92 -3.52 16.58
N ASP A 8 -13.49 -4.69 16.83
CA ASP A 8 -13.53 -5.78 15.86
C ASP A 8 -14.56 -5.56 14.74
N SER A 9 -15.54 -4.69 14.95
CA SER A 9 -16.63 -4.42 14.01
C SER A 9 -16.52 -3.06 13.30
N PHE A 10 -15.58 -2.20 13.67
CA PHE A 10 -15.40 -0.89 13.08
C PHE A 10 -14.06 -0.83 12.33
N TYR A 11 -14.12 -0.49 11.05
CA TYR A 11 -12.96 -0.37 10.19
C TYR A 11 -13.08 0.87 9.30
N ILE A 12 -12.05 1.74 9.34
CA ILE A 12 -11.94 2.91 8.48
C ILE A 12 -11.27 2.49 7.18
N VAL A 13 -12.05 2.41 6.11
CA VAL A 13 -11.57 2.01 4.78
C VAL A 13 -10.54 3.01 4.25
N SER A 14 -10.91 4.29 4.25
CA SER A 14 -10.03 5.41 3.89
C SER A 14 -10.53 6.71 4.50
N LEU A 15 -9.61 7.65 4.67
CA LEU A 15 -9.92 9.02 5.07
C LEU A 15 -9.09 9.95 4.19
N SER A 16 -9.63 10.37 3.05
CA SER A 16 -8.94 11.17 2.05
C SER A 16 -9.90 12.18 1.42
N THR A 17 -9.38 13.33 1.05
CA THR A 17 -10.10 14.35 0.27
C THR A 17 -9.90 14.19 -1.24
N LYS A 18 -9.12 13.18 -1.67
CA LYS A 18 -8.71 13.02 -3.08
C LYS A 18 -9.17 11.69 -3.69
N SER A 19 -9.45 10.69 -2.86
CA SER A 19 -9.85 9.36 -3.31
C SER A 19 -10.93 8.78 -2.42
N ILE A 20 -11.77 7.92 -2.98
CA ILE A 20 -12.77 7.13 -2.26
C ILE A 20 -12.47 5.66 -2.53
N ILE A 21 -12.51 4.84 -1.49
CA ILE A 21 -12.29 3.40 -1.59
C ILE A 21 -13.57 2.67 -1.22
N TYR A 22 -14.07 1.87 -2.13
CA TYR A 22 -15.17 0.94 -1.94
C TYR A 22 -14.61 -0.47 -1.88
N LYS A 23 -14.73 -1.14 -0.76
CA LYS A 23 -14.26 -2.52 -0.60
C LYS A 23 -15.08 -3.32 0.40
N GLY A 24 -14.88 -4.62 0.37
CA GLY A 24 -15.50 -5.56 1.29
C GLY A 24 -15.36 -6.99 0.79
N MET A 25 -15.88 -7.94 1.55
CA MET A 25 -15.98 -9.34 1.14
C MET A 25 -17.21 -9.51 0.23
N LEU A 26 -17.15 -8.92 -0.95
CA LEU A 26 -18.24 -8.83 -1.91
C LEU A 26 -17.80 -9.42 -3.26
N SER A 27 -18.70 -10.08 -3.96
CA SER A 27 -18.50 -10.37 -5.37
C SER A 27 -18.64 -9.10 -6.21
N SER A 28 -18.08 -9.09 -7.41
CA SER A 28 -18.18 -7.94 -8.33
C SER A 28 -19.63 -7.51 -8.62
N LEU A 29 -20.56 -8.46 -8.65
CA LEU A 29 -21.99 -8.19 -8.86
C LEU A 29 -22.66 -7.56 -7.63
N GLN A 30 -22.19 -7.88 -6.43
CA GLN A 30 -22.72 -7.33 -5.19
C GLN A 30 -22.25 -5.90 -4.92
N LEU A 31 -21.09 -5.51 -5.46
CA LEU A 31 -20.45 -4.24 -5.18
C LEU A 31 -21.38 -3.04 -5.46
N ARG A 32 -22.01 -3.01 -6.63
CA ARG A 32 -22.91 -1.92 -7.04
C ARG A 32 -24.19 -1.88 -6.22
N ASN A 33 -24.69 -3.03 -5.76
CA ASN A 33 -25.88 -3.10 -4.91
C ASN A 33 -25.58 -2.65 -3.49
N TYR A 34 -24.37 -2.92 -3.01
CA TYR A 34 -23.93 -2.54 -1.67
C TYR A 34 -23.53 -1.06 -1.57
N TYR A 35 -22.92 -0.53 -2.65
CA TYR A 35 -22.51 0.88 -2.76
C TYR A 35 -23.32 1.56 -3.87
N PRO A 36 -24.50 2.11 -3.55
CA PRO A 36 -25.39 2.72 -4.55
C PRO A 36 -24.77 3.94 -5.25
N ASP A 37 -23.78 4.60 -4.64
CA ASP A 37 -23.03 5.70 -5.26
C ASP A 37 -22.45 5.30 -6.62
N LEU A 38 -22.02 4.04 -6.78
CA LEU A 38 -21.43 3.53 -8.02
C LEU A 38 -22.44 3.45 -9.19
N THR A 39 -23.72 3.64 -8.93
CA THR A 39 -24.78 3.71 -9.95
C THR A 39 -25.36 5.10 -10.11
N ASN A 40 -24.90 6.07 -9.32
CA ASN A 40 -25.37 7.45 -9.39
C ASN A 40 -24.75 8.16 -10.59
N SER A 41 -25.57 8.77 -11.46
CA SER A 41 -25.14 9.48 -12.67
C SER A 41 -24.27 10.71 -12.37
N TYR A 42 -24.35 11.27 -11.16
CA TYR A 42 -23.51 12.39 -10.72
C TYR A 42 -22.15 11.92 -10.18
N PHE A 43 -21.98 10.63 -9.91
CA PHE A 43 -20.71 10.08 -9.47
C PHE A 43 -19.81 9.83 -10.68
N THR A 44 -18.86 10.72 -10.90
CA THR A 44 -17.90 10.64 -12.00
C THR A 44 -16.49 10.50 -11.46
N SER A 45 -15.68 9.69 -12.11
CA SER A 45 -14.27 9.51 -11.75
C SER A 45 -13.40 9.45 -12.99
N GLY A 46 -12.23 10.08 -12.95
CA GLY A 46 -11.23 10.00 -14.02
C GLY A 46 -10.40 8.71 -13.99
N LEU A 47 -10.42 8.00 -12.86
CA LEU A 47 -9.65 6.77 -12.66
C LEU A 47 -10.42 5.81 -11.76
N ALA A 48 -10.34 4.52 -12.06
CA ALA A 48 -10.78 3.45 -11.17
C ALA A 48 -9.67 2.39 -11.05
N LEU A 49 -9.21 2.16 -9.83
CA LEU A 49 -8.29 1.07 -9.50
C LEU A 49 -9.13 -0.07 -8.92
N VAL A 50 -9.11 -1.23 -9.57
CA VAL A 50 -10.01 -2.33 -9.27
C VAL A 50 -9.23 -3.60 -8.96
N HIS A 51 -9.63 -4.32 -7.91
CA HIS A 51 -9.09 -5.63 -7.56
C HIS A 51 -10.21 -6.58 -7.11
N SER A 52 -10.21 -7.82 -7.60
CA SER A 52 -11.31 -8.77 -7.38
C SER A 52 -10.96 -9.98 -6.50
N ARG A 53 -9.73 -10.07 -5.99
CA ARG A 53 -9.28 -11.24 -5.20
C ARG A 53 -8.73 -10.83 -3.84
N PHE A 54 -8.92 -11.71 -2.87
CA PHE A 54 -8.18 -11.69 -1.61
C PHE A 54 -6.83 -12.39 -1.76
N SER A 55 -5.89 -12.11 -0.83
CA SER A 55 -4.70 -12.92 -0.67
C SER A 55 -5.06 -14.37 -0.33
N THR A 56 -4.33 -15.33 -0.88
CA THR A 56 -4.50 -16.76 -0.58
C THR A 56 -3.85 -17.17 0.75
N ASN A 57 -2.95 -16.34 1.28
CA ASN A 57 -2.11 -16.66 2.44
C ASN A 57 -2.62 -16.06 3.76
N THR A 58 -3.75 -15.34 3.74
CA THR A 58 -4.35 -14.72 4.92
C THR A 58 -5.82 -15.05 5.00
N PHE A 59 -6.35 -15.14 6.23
CA PHE A 59 -7.79 -15.25 6.42
C PHE A 59 -8.48 -13.99 5.92
N PRO A 60 -9.50 -14.09 5.05
CA PRO A 60 -10.15 -12.91 4.48
C PRO A 60 -10.87 -12.10 5.55
N THR A 61 -10.62 -10.81 5.57
CA THR A 61 -11.31 -9.82 6.41
C THR A 61 -11.58 -8.58 5.60
N TRP A 62 -12.46 -7.71 6.06
CA TRP A 62 -12.74 -6.43 5.41
C TRP A 62 -11.49 -5.58 5.24
N GLY A 63 -10.62 -5.53 6.27
CA GLY A 63 -9.37 -4.78 6.24
C GLY A 63 -8.39 -5.29 5.18
N LEU A 64 -8.42 -6.58 4.90
CA LEU A 64 -7.53 -7.23 3.93
C LEU A 64 -8.14 -7.32 2.52
N ALA A 65 -9.38 -6.87 2.32
CA ALA A 65 -9.92 -6.69 0.97
C ALA A 65 -9.16 -5.60 0.22
N GLN A 66 -8.93 -5.82 -1.07
CA GLN A 66 -8.27 -4.84 -1.93
C GLN A 66 -9.31 -4.05 -2.77
N PRO A 67 -8.97 -2.84 -3.25
CA PRO A 67 -7.71 -2.13 -3.06
C PRO A 67 -7.49 -1.67 -1.61
N PHE A 68 -6.23 -1.44 -1.24
CA PHE A 68 -5.88 -0.77 -0.01
C PHE A 68 -6.00 0.76 -0.18
N ARG A 69 -5.40 1.56 0.73
CA ARG A 69 -5.55 3.01 0.68
C ARG A 69 -4.83 3.65 -0.50
N LEU A 70 -3.69 3.12 -0.88
CA LEU A 70 -2.87 3.64 -1.96
C LEU A 70 -2.59 2.62 -3.05
N LEU A 71 -2.60 1.32 -2.74
CA LEU A 71 -2.22 0.28 -3.70
C LEU A 71 -3.22 -0.88 -3.83
N ALA A 72 -3.09 -1.57 -4.95
CA ALA A 72 -3.62 -2.91 -5.19
C ALA A 72 -2.47 -3.80 -5.69
N HIS A 73 -2.42 -5.03 -5.20
CA HIS A 73 -1.33 -5.95 -5.44
C HIS A 73 -1.86 -7.33 -5.84
N ASN A 74 -1.27 -7.87 -6.89
CA ASN A 74 -1.43 -9.27 -7.26
C ASN A 74 -0.06 -9.94 -7.29
N GLY A 75 0.14 -10.96 -6.47
CA GLY A 75 1.39 -11.66 -6.32
C GLY A 75 1.72 -11.98 -4.87
N GLU A 76 2.99 -12.04 -4.52
CA GLU A 76 3.48 -12.35 -3.19
C GLU A 76 4.80 -11.62 -2.92
N ILE A 77 4.90 -10.93 -1.78
CA ILE A 77 6.12 -10.26 -1.34
C ILE A 77 6.92 -11.23 -0.46
N ASN A 78 7.95 -11.85 -1.02
CA ASN A 78 8.71 -12.91 -0.35
C ASN A 78 9.62 -12.39 0.76
N THR A 79 10.05 -11.13 0.69
CA THR A 79 10.92 -10.49 1.70
C THR A 79 10.19 -9.95 2.92
N ILE A 80 8.87 -10.14 2.98
CA ILE A 80 7.96 -9.53 3.98
C ILE A 80 8.43 -9.66 5.43
N ARG A 81 8.99 -10.81 5.82
CA ARG A 81 9.47 -11.01 7.20
C ARG A 81 10.61 -10.05 7.55
N GLY A 82 11.56 -9.89 6.65
CA GLY A 82 12.66 -8.95 6.80
C GLY A 82 12.17 -7.51 6.81
N ASN A 83 11.31 -7.14 5.84
CA ASN A 83 10.77 -5.79 5.74
C ASN A 83 10.02 -5.36 7.01
N ARG A 84 9.20 -6.25 7.60
CA ARG A 84 8.51 -5.98 8.86
C ARG A 84 9.48 -5.77 10.01
N GLY A 85 10.45 -6.67 10.17
CA GLY A 85 11.44 -6.57 11.26
C GLY A 85 12.28 -5.31 11.16
N TRP A 86 12.71 -4.92 9.96
CA TRP A 86 13.45 -3.68 9.74
C TRP A 86 12.58 -2.44 9.97
N MET A 87 11.32 -2.46 9.56
CA MET A 87 10.42 -1.34 9.81
C MET A 87 10.18 -1.14 11.32
N GLU A 88 9.93 -2.22 12.06
CA GLU A 88 9.79 -2.20 13.52
C GLU A 88 11.06 -1.65 14.21
N ALA A 89 12.23 -2.09 13.79
CA ALA A 89 13.50 -1.60 14.31
C ALA A 89 13.67 -0.08 14.08
N ARG A 90 13.29 0.42 12.90
CA ARG A 90 13.37 1.85 12.53
C ARG A 90 12.39 2.71 13.30
N GLU A 91 11.23 2.20 13.69
CA GLU A 91 10.22 3.00 14.39
C GLU A 91 10.78 3.78 15.59
N SER A 92 11.82 3.26 16.24
CA SER A 92 12.44 3.90 17.39
C SER A 92 13.17 5.20 17.06
N VAL A 93 13.66 5.35 15.84
CA VAL A 93 14.48 6.48 15.37
C VAL A 93 13.79 7.34 14.30
N LEU A 94 12.61 6.93 13.84
CA LEU A 94 11.85 7.70 12.86
C LEU A 94 11.37 9.02 13.45
N SER A 95 11.48 10.07 12.66
CA SER A 95 10.98 11.41 12.96
C SER A 95 10.55 12.09 11.68
N THR A 96 9.41 12.74 11.68
CA THR A 96 8.93 13.55 10.58
C THR A 96 8.14 14.74 11.13
N PRO A 97 8.37 15.97 10.63
CA PRO A 97 7.63 17.14 11.07
C PRO A 97 6.15 17.09 10.69
N ASP A 98 5.79 16.32 9.66
CA ASP A 98 4.45 16.34 9.08
C ASP A 98 3.43 15.49 9.87
N LEU A 99 3.88 14.52 10.68
CA LEU A 99 3.02 13.57 11.39
C LEU A 99 3.00 13.76 12.92
N GLY A 100 3.69 14.76 13.46
CA GLY A 100 3.77 14.99 14.90
C GLY A 100 4.54 13.88 15.63
N ASP A 101 4.05 13.44 16.81
CA ASP A 101 4.72 12.37 17.56
C ASP A 101 4.44 11.00 16.93
N ILE A 102 5.44 10.44 16.29
CA ILE A 102 5.38 9.11 15.67
C ILE A 102 4.94 8.01 16.64
N LYS A 103 5.13 8.19 17.94
CA LYS A 103 4.67 7.21 18.95
C LYS A 103 3.16 6.99 18.91
N GLU A 104 2.39 7.98 18.50
CA GLU A 104 0.92 7.87 18.41
C GLU A 104 0.44 6.98 17.27
N ILE A 105 1.25 6.79 16.24
CA ILE A 105 0.92 5.98 15.05
C ILE A 105 1.61 4.62 15.01
N ARG A 106 2.39 4.28 16.04
CA ARG A 106 3.04 2.96 16.14
C ARG A 106 2.04 1.87 16.55
N PRO A 107 2.21 0.65 16.07
CA PRO A 107 3.15 0.24 15.04
C PRO A 107 2.69 0.71 13.65
N ILE A 108 3.62 1.13 12.80
CA ILE A 108 3.32 1.58 11.42
C ILE A 108 2.70 0.43 10.62
N ILE A 109 3.32 -0.74 10.66
CA ILE A 109 2.71 -1.95 10.11
C ILE A 109 1.79 -2.57 11.16
N GLN A 110 0.49 -2.51 10.92
CA GLN A 110 -0.50 -3.03 11.84
C GLN A 110 -0.39 -4.56 12.01
N PRO A 111 -0.61 -5.12 13.21
CA PRO A 111 -0.60 -6.56 13.42
C PRO A 111 -1.62 -7.29 12.55
N GLY A 112 -1.27 -8.47 12.06
CA GLY A 112 -2.18 -9.32 11.29
C GLY A 112 -2.38 -8.91 9.83
N MET A 113 -1.64 -7.90 9.34
CA MET A 113 -1.70 -7.48 7.94
C MET A 113 -1.15 -8.57 7.01
N SER A 114 -1.70 -8.62 5.76
CA SER A 114 -1.07 -9.35 4.67
C SER A 114 0.25 -8.69 4.24
N ASP A 115 0.97 -9.31 3.33
CA ASP A 115 2.16 -8.73 2.70
C ASP A 115 1.86 -7.38 2.05
N SER A 116 0.87 -7.35 1.18
CA SER A 116 0.43 -6.14 0.47
C SER A 116 -0.15 -5.09 1.41
N ALA A 117 -0.90 -5.47 2.42
CA ALA A 117 -1.41 -4.52 3.41
C ALA A 117 -0.27 -3.92 4.25
N SER A 118 0.78 -4.70 4.53
CA SER A 118 1.99 -4.19 5.20
C SER A 118 2.74 -3.19 4.32
N LEU A 119 2.85 -3.47 3.01
CA LEU A 119 3.43 -2.54 2.04
C LEU A 119 2.61 -1.24 1.97
N ASP A 120 1.27 -1.33 1.93
CA ASP A 120 0.38 -0.17 1.91
C ASP A 120 0.54 0.70 3.17
N ASN A 121 0.70 0.10 4.35
CA ASN A 121 0.95 0.84 5.59
C ASN A 121 2.27 1.63 5.53
N VAL A 122 3.35 1.03 5.04
CA VAL A 122 4.64 1.73 4.89
C VAL A 122 4.56 2.79 3.81
N LEU A 123 3.89 2.50 2.69
CA LEU A 123 3.68 3.45 1.61
C LEU A 123 2.87 4.66 2.08
N GLU A 124 1.78 4.45 2.81
CA GLU A 124 0.97 5.52 3.40
C GLU A 124 1.80 6.38 4.35
N PHE A 125 2.59 5.76 5.22
CA PHE A 125 3.51 6.46 6.12
C PHE A 125 4.49 7.35 5.36
N LEU A 126 5.14 6.84 4.32
CA LEU A 126 6.11 7.61 3.53
C LEU A 126 5.46 8.78 2.80
N VAL A 127 4.28 8.57 2.20
CA VAL A 127 3.53 9.62 1.51
C VAL A 127 3.06 10.71 2.50
N MET A 128 2.56 10.31 3.66
CA MET A 128 2.16 11.25 4.70
C MET A 128 3.34 11.99 5.34
N SER A 129 4.55 11.41 5.26
CA SER A 129 5.80 12.06 5.66
C SER A 129 6.38 13.00 4.60
N GLY A 130 5.65 13.27 3.51
CA GLY A 130 6.00 14.25 2.50
C GLY A 130 6.63 13.70 1.21
N LEU A 131 6.85 12.40 1.09
CA LEU A 131 7.30 11.83 -0.18
C LEU A 131 6.15 11.80 -1.20
N SER A 132 6.47 12.04 -2.47
CA SER A 132 5.49 11.78 -3.52
C SER A 132 5.25 10.27 -3.68
N LEU A 133 4.03 9.88 -4.05
CA LEU A 133 3.69 8.46 -4.22
C LEU A 133 4.62 7.73 -5.20
N PRO A 134 4.96 8.26 -6.39
CA PRO A 134 5.93 7.62 -7.29
C PRO A 134 7.32 7.44 -6.68
N HIS A 135 7.79 8.43 -5.92
CA HIS A 135 9.08 8.36 -5.23
C HIS A 135 9.07 7.24 -4.18
N ALA A 136 8.06 7.20 -3.32
CA ALA A 136 7.94 6.18 -2.29
C ALA A 136 7.83 4.77 -2.89
N MET A 137 7.08 4.61 -3.98
CA MET A 137 6.99 3.33 -4.70
C MET A 137 8.33 2.90 -5.30
N ALA A 138 9.03 3.79 -5.99
CA ALA A 138 10.36 3.49 -6.56
C ALA A 138 11.41 3.16 -5.48
N MET A 139 11.31 3.79 -4.30
CA MET A 139 12.16 3.48 -3.15
C MET A 139 11.87 2.09 -2.56
N LEU A 140 10.59 1.73 -2.41
CA LEU A 140 10.18 0.46 -1.80
C LEU A 140 10.35 -0.73 -2.74
N VAL A 141 10.09 -0.54 -4.04
CA VAL A 141 10.11 -1.59 -5.06
C VAL A 141 10.99 -1.12 -6.22
N PRO A 142 12.32 -1.14 -6.05
CA PRO A 142 13.24 -0.69 -7.09
C PRO A 142 13.18 -1.63 -8.30
N GLU A 143 13.30 -1.04 -9.49
CA GLU A 143 13.39 -1.79 -10.74
C GLU A 143 14.68 -2.63 -10.78
N SER A 144 14.60 -3.81 -11.38
CA SER A 144 15.78 -4.62 -11.66
C SER A 144 16.54 -4.05 -12.84
N PHE A 145 17.83 -3.89 -12.69
CA PHE A 145 18.72 -3.41 -13.76
C PHE A 145 19.97 -4.29 -13.88
N ASN A 146 20.39 -4.50 -15.12
CA ASN A 146 21.59 -5.25 -15.47
C ASN A 146 22.04 -4.87 -16.89
N GLU A 147 23.04 -5.55 -17.44
CA GLU A 147 23.54 -5.31 -18.80
C GLU A 147 22.45 -5.46 -19.89
N LYS A 148 21.44 -6.31 -19.69
CA LYS A 148 20.33 -6.51 -20.63
C LYS A 148 19.20 -5.49 -20.44
N ASN A 149 19.07 -4.94 -19.25
CA ASN A 149 18.11 -3.92 -18.89
C ASN A 149 18.83 -2.74 -18.21
N PRO A 150 19.58 -1.93 -18.98
CA PRO A 150 20.32 -0.80 -18.44
C PRO A 150 19.37 0.33 -18.05
N ILE A 151 19.66 1.00 -16.96
CA ILE A 151 19.00 2.23 -16.51
C ILE A 151 19.97 3.40 -16.58
N SER A 152 19.48 4.63 -16.50
CA SER A 152 20.32 5.82 -16.43
C SER A 152 21.17 5.84 -15.15
N GLU A 153 22.33 6.49 -15.18
CA GLU A 153 23.19 6.64 -13.98
C GLU A 153 22.47 7.41 -12.86
N ASP A 154 21.60 8.36 -13.20
CA ASP A 154 20.80 9.11 -12.21
C ASP A 154 19.82 8.19 -11.49
N LEU A 155 19.12 7.30 -12.23
CA LEU A 155 18.20 6.35 -11.66
C LEU A 155 18.92 5.28 -10.82
N LYS A 156 20.09 4.85 -11.26
CA LYS A 156 20.95 3.95 -10.51
C LYS A 156 21.39 4.58 -9.18
N SER A 157 21.87 5.81 -9.22
CA SER A 157 22.25 6.57 -8.03
C SER A 157 21.08 6.76 -7.07
N PHE A 158 19.87 6.98 -7.59
CA PHE A 158 18.64 7.03 -6.81
C PHE A 158 18.39 5.72 -6.07
N TYR A 159 18.44 4.57 -6.74
CA TYR A 159 18.24 3.27 -6.10
C TYR A 159 19.34 2.92 -5.09
N GLU A 160 20.60 3.21 -5.42
CA GLU A 160 21.73 3.01 -4.50
C GLU A 160 21.56 3.83 -3.21
N TYR A 161 21.21 5.11 -3.33
CA TYR A 161 20.94 5.97 -2.18
C TYR A 161 19.79 5.43 -1.31
N HIS A 162 18.67 5.09 -1.93
CA HIS A 162 17.48 4.64 -1.20
C HIS A 162 17.66 3.25 -0.59
N SER A 163 18.49 2.39 -1.14
CA SER A 163 18.80 1.08 -0.57
C SER A 163 19.50 1.15 0.78
N ILE A 164 20.16 2.29 1.09
CA ILE A 164 20.77 2.54 2.40
C ILE A 164 19.69 2.92 3.43
N LEU A 165 18.61 3.55 2.99
CA LEU A 165 17.56 4.06 3.84
C LEU A 165 16.47 3.02 4.12
N MET A 166 16.15 2.20 3.13
CA MET A 166 15.03 1.25 3.19
C MET A 166 15.35 -0.01 2.37
N GLU A 167 15.10 -1.17 2.95
CA GLU A 167 15.24 -2.44 2.24
C GLU A 167 14.16 -2.57 1.17
N PRO A 168 14.51 -3.08 -0.02
CA PRO A 168 13.54 -3.32 -1.06
C PRO A 168 12.53 -4.39 -0.65
N TRP A 169 11.28 -4.19 -1.09
CA TRP A 169 10.23 -5.19 -1.00
C TRP A 169 10.23 -6.00 -2.29
N ASP A 170 10.46 -7.30 -2.20
CA ASP A 170 10.70 -8.16 -3.34
C ASP A 170 9.88 -9.43 -3.30
N GLY A 171 9.56 -9.94 -4.48
CA GLY A 171 8.74 -11.12 -4.76
C GLY A 171 7.97 -10.93 -6.06
N PRO A 172 7.37 -11.97 -6.65
CA PRO A 172 6.57 -11.82 -7.85
C PRO A 172 5.37 -10.91 -7.58
N ALA A 173 5.37 -9.71 -8.14
CA ALA A 173 4.39 -8.68 -7.82
C ALA A 173 3.98 -7.85 -9.05
N ALA A 174 2.67 -7.67 -9.20
CA ALA A 174 2.08 -6.65 -10.04
C ALA A 174 1.38 -5.63 -9.13
N LEU A 175 1.86 -4.42 -9.12
CA LEU A 175 1.43 -3.34 -8.24
C LEU A 175 0.77 -2.24 -9.04
N LEU A 176 -0.43 -1.85 -8.63
CA LEU A 176 -1.10 -0.64 -9.11
C LEU A 176 -1.30 0.29 -7.93
N PHE A 177 -1.11 1.59 -8.12
CA PHE A 177 -1.19 2.55 -7.03
C PHE A 177 -1.79 3.89 -7.47
N SER A 178 -2.44 4.56 -6.53
CA SER A 178 -2.96 5.91 -6.74
C SER A 178 -3.21 6.62 -5.41
N ASP A 179 -2.93 7.93 -5.36
CA ASP A 179 -3.28 8.84 -4.27
C ASP A 179 -4.39 9.83 -4.66
N GLY A 180 -5.03 9.60 -5.80
CA GLY A 180 -6.02 10.51 -6.38
C GLY A 180 -5.41 11.68 -7.17
N ARG A 181 -4.08 11.85 -7.15
CA ARG A 181 -3.33 12.81 -7.97
C ARG A 181 -2.43 12.12 -8.98
N PHE A 182 -1.74 11.07 -8.54
CA PHE A 182 -0.93 10.21 -9.37
C PHE A 182 -1.59 8.84 -9.46
N ALA A 183 -1.41 8.18 -10.59
CA ALA A 183 -1.71 6.78 -10.77
C ALA A 183 -0.55 6.13 -11.52
N GLY A 184 -0.18 4.94 -11.11
CA GLY A 184 0.91 4.21 -11.71
C GLY A 184 0.77 2.71 -11.56
N GLY A 185 1.60 1.99 -12.29
CA GLY A 185 1.76 0.56 -12.17
C GLY A 185 3.23 0.20 -12.27
N MET A 186 3.62 -0.85 -11.56
CA MET A 186 4.95 -1.41 -11.65
C MET A 186 4.93 -2.91 -11.40
N LEU A 187 5.90 -3.58 -11.96
CA LEU A 187 6.19 -4.97 -11.70
C LEU A 187 7.36 -5.08 -10.70
N ASP A 188 7.51 -6.26 -10.16
CA ASP A 188 8.66 -6.60 -9.34
C ASP A 188 9.96 -6.70 -10.17
N ARG A 189 11.07 -6.94 -9.49
CA ARG A 189 12.40 -7.08 -10.10
C ARG A 189 12.53 -8.26 -11.08
N ASN A 190 11.57 -9.17 -11.10
CA ASN A 190 11.54 -10.34 -11.97
C ASN A 190 10.46 -10.23 -13.06
N GLY A 191 9.67 -9.16 -13.04
CA GLY A 191 8.53 -8.90 -13.93
C GLY A 191 8.85 -8.39 -15.32
#